data_c1ef4ffc2be8c9d6921e4217a3662680
#
_entry.id   c1ef4ffc2be8c9d6921e4217a3662680
#
_cell.length_a   1.000
_cell.length_b   1.000
_cell.length_c   1.000
_cell.angle_alpha   90.00
_cell.angle_beta   90.00
_cell.angle_gamma   90.00
#
_symmetry.space_group_name_H-M   'P 1'
#
loop_
_entity.id
_entity.type
_entity.pdbx_description
1 polymer ?
#
loop_
_entity_poly.entity_id
_entity_poly.type
_entity_poly.pdbx_seq_one_letter_code
_entity_poly.pdbx_strand_id
1 'polypeptide(L)'
;RKLPTYHVIILAKNDIGRVNLYRLVSWSHLEYYARRPRIPKSILDKYREGLIIRSACEAGELYQALLRGAPDAEIARLVNFYDYLEIQPLGNNSFMLRDEKSTVKSEDDLIEINKRIVELGMQFNKLVCATCDVHFLNPQDEVYRRIIMAGQGFKDSDDQAPLYLRTTEEMLKEFSYLGPDKAHEVVVTNTRKIADMCEKIAPVRPDKCPPVIEDSDKTLTKIC
;
A
#
# COMPACT_ATOMS: atom_id res chain seq x y z
N ARG A 1 -24.08 6.77 -9.55
CA ARG A 1 -23.48 6.68 -8.19
C ARG A 1 -21.95 6.63 -8.34
N LYS A 2 -21.24 7.54 -7.68
CA LYS A 2 -19.77 7.55 -7.71
C LYS A 2 -19.26 6.36 -6.89
N LEU A 3 -18.51 5.47 -7.50
CA LEU A 3 -17.88 4.36 -6.79
C LEU A 3 -16.72 4.89 -5.91
N PRO A 4 -16.55 4.34 -4.70
CA PRO A 4 -15.39 4.66 -3.86
C PRO A 4 -14.10 4.18 -4.52
N THR A 5 -12.98 4.80 -4.15
CA THR A 5 -11.64 4.38 -4.52
C THR A 5 -10.86 4.05 -3.27
N TYR A 6 -10.03 3.00 -3.34
CA TYR A 6 -9.25 2.49 -2.22
C TYR A 6 -7.78 2.38 -2.61
N HIS A 7 -6.91 2.41 -1.61
CA HIS A 7 -5.51 2.09 -1.82
C HIS A 7 -5.32 0.60 -2.06
N VAL A 8 -4.36 0.27 -2.90
CA VAL A 8 -3.86 -1.09 -3.13
C VAL A 8 -2.35 -1.02 -3.34
N ILE A 9 -1.61 -2.00 -2.83
CA ILE A 9 -0.19 -2.12 -3.11
C ILE A 9 0.02 -3.31 -4.03
N ILE A 10 0.82 -3.11 -5.07
CA ILE A 10 1.10 -4.09 -6.10
C ILE A 10 2.61 -4.25 -6.22
N LEU A 11 3.11 -5.46 -6.02
CA LEU A 11 4.51 -5.82 -6.22
C LEU A 11 4.66 -6.56 -7.54
N ALA A 12 5.70 -6.23 -8.30
CA ALA A 12 6.10 -7.02 -9.46
C ALA A 12 6.94 -8.21 -8.98
N LYS A 13 6.40 -9.42 -9.15
CA LYS A 13 7.04 -10.66 -8.74
C LYS A 13 8.19 -11.07 -9.67
N ASN A 14 8.03 -10.81 -10.97
CA ASN A 14 8.95 -11.18 -12.03
C ASN A 14 8.82 -10.22 -13.22
N ASP A 15 9.52 -10.50 -14.33
CA ASP A 15 9.46 -9.64 -15.52
C ASP A 15 8.08 -9.56 -16.18
N ILE A 16 7.28 -10.61 -16.11
CA ILE A 16 5.87 -10.56 -16.58
C ILE A 16 5.10 -9.57 -15.74
N GLY A 17 5.23 -9.67 -14.41
CA GLY A 17 4.61 -8.73 -13.47
C GLY A 17 5.08 -7.30 -13.67
N ARG A 18 6.37 -7.08 -13.94
CA ARG A 18 6.91 -5.75 -14.25
C ARG A 18 6.21 -5.13 -15.47
N VAL A 19 6.07 -5.88 -16.55
CA VAL A 19 5.38 -5.41 -17.76
C VAL A 19 3.90 -5.16 -17.48
N ASN A 20 3.23 -6.06 -16.75
CA ASN A 20 1.82 -5.91 -16.40
C ASN A 20 1.61 -4.71 -15.48
N LEU A 21 2.50 -4.45 -14.52
CA LEU A 21 2.46 -3.26 -13.67
C LEU A 21 2.55 -1.97 -14.52
N TYR A 22 3.46 -1.91 -15.48
CA TYR A 22 3.56 -0.76 -16.38
C TYR A 22 2.30 -0.55 -17.24
N ARG A 23 1.68 -1.65 -17.72
CA ARG A 23 0.38 -1.57 -18.39
C ARG A 23 -0.70 -1.01 -17.49
N LEU A 24 -0.80 -1.48 -16.25
CA LEU A 24 -1.76 -0.98 -15.27
C LEU A 24 -1.55 0.52 -14.99
N VAL A 25 -0.30 0.97 -14.82
CA VAL A 25 0.02 2.38 -14.64
C VAL A 25 -0.40 3.19 -15.87
N SER A 26 -0.12 2.70 -17.08
CA SER A 26 -0.55 3.35 -18.33
C SER A 26 -2.08 3.46 -18.41
N TRP A 27 -2.81 2.36 -18.19
CA TRP A 27 -4.27 2.35 -18.15
C TRP A 27 -4.85 3.33 -17.14
N SER A 28 -4.24 3.39 -15.94
CA SER A 28 -4.70 4.30 -14.88
C SER A 28 -4.63 5.78 -15.25
N HIS A 29 -3.70 6.14 -16.14
CA HIS A 29 -3.51 7.52 -16.61
C HIS A 29 -4.26 7.83 -17.89
N LEU A 30 -4.29 6.89 -18.83
CA LEU A 30 -4.86 7.13 -20.17
C LEU A 30 -6.37 6.94 -20.22
N GLU A 31 -6.90 5.90 -19.51
CA GLU A 31 -8.31 5.50 -19.60
C GLU A 31 -9.11 5.76 -18.33
N TYR A 32 -8.46 5.61 -17.15
CA TYR A 32 -9.17 5.62 -15.86
C TYR A 32 -8.79 6.80 -14.97
N TYR A 33 -8.16 7.82 -15.52
CA TYR A 33 -7.81 9.02 -14.77
C TYR A 33 -9.06 9.87 -14.45
N ALA A 34 -9.25 10.14 -13.14
CA ALA A 34 -10.23 11.13 -12.71
C ALA A 34 -9.75 11.80 -11.43
N ARG A 35 -9.13 12.96 -11.56
CA ARG A 35 -8.40 13.73 -10.54
C ARG A 35 -7.12 13.05 -10.04
N ARG A 36 -7.07 11.72 -10.10
CA ARG A 36 -5.91 10.85 -9.79
C ARG A 36 -6.00 9.60 -10.64
N PRO A 37 -4.87 8.90 -10.88
CA PRO A 37 -4.89 7.62 -11.57
C PRO A 37 -5.65 6.57 -10.74
N ARG A 38 -6.46 5.74 -11.39
CA ARG A 38 -7.26 4.68 -10.77
C ARG A 38 -7.24 3.43 -11.63
N ILE A 39 -7.45 2.29 -11.02
CA ILE A 39 -7.49 1.00 -11.71
C ILE A 39 -8.77 0.26 -11.30
N PRO A 40 -9.69 -0.05 -12.23
CA PRO A 40 -10.79 -0.96 -11.95
C PRO A 40 -10.27 -2.36 -11.59
N LYS A 41 -10.89 -3.04 -10.62
CA LYS A 41 -10.50 -4.41 -10.23
C LYS A 41 -10.50 -5.39 -11.39
N SER A 42 -11.47 -5.26 -12.32
CA SER A 42 -11.54 -6.10 -13.53
C SER A 42 -10.33 -5.95 -14.45
N ILE A 43 -9.74 -4.76 -14.51
CA ILE A 43 -8.50 -4.52 -15.26
C ILE A 43 -7.30 -5.06 -14.48
N LEU A 44 -7.26 -4.88 -13.16
CA LEU A 44 -6.23 -5.46 -12.31
C LEU A 44 -6.21 -6.99 -12.43
N ASP A 45 -7.37 -7.66 -12.40
CA ASP A 45 -7.48 -9.10 -12.57
C ASP A 45 -6.97 -9.56 -13.95
N LYS A 46 -7.28 -8.81 -15.01
CA LYS A 46 -6.81 -9.12 -16.37
C LYS A 46 -5.29 -9.15 -16.49
N TYR A 47 -4.58 -8.30 -15.73
CA TYR A 47 -3.13 -8.16 -15.75
C TYR A 47 -2.46 -8.69 -14.47
N ARG A 48 -3.13 -9.59 -13.74
CA ARG A 48 -2.65 -10.09 -12.43
C ARG A 48 -1.44 -10.98 -12.50
N GLU A 49 -1.16 -11.61 -13.64
CA GLU A 49 -0.04 -12.53 -13.81
C GLU A 49 1.30 -11.86 -13.47
N GLY A 50 2.09 -12.52 -12.62
CA GLY A 50 3.38 -12.00 -12.14
C GLY A 50 3.30 -10.85 -11.14
N LEU A 51 2.10 -10.54 -10.62
CA LEU A 51 1.88 -9.53 -9.58
C LEU A 51 1.53 -10.18 -8.24
N ILE A 52 1.89 -9.49 -7.17
CA ILE A 52 1.47 -9.80 -5.80
C ILE A 52 0.69 -8.60 -5.29
N ILE A 53 -0.56 -8.81 -4.86
CA ILE A 53 -1.49 -7.75 -4.48
C ILE A 53 -1.74 -7.78 -2.98
N ARG A 54 -1.54 -6.64 -2.31
CA ARG A 54 -1.66 -6.44 -0.87
C ARG A 54 -2.86 -5.57 -0.51
N SER A 55 -3.47 -5.84 0.67
CA SER A 55 -4.67 -5.13 1.15
C SER A 55 -4.46 -3.63 1.46
N ALA A 56 -3.20 -3.18 1.49
CA ALA A 56 -2.78 -1.82 1.82
C ALA A 56 -3.15 -1.36 3.26
N CYS A 57 -3.03 -0.04 3.51
CA CYS A 57 -3.22 0.62 4.80
C CYS A 57 -4.71 0.78 5.17
N GLU A 58 -4.99 1.70 6.08
CA GLU A 58 -6.35 2.07 6.50
C GLU A 58 -7.23 2.58 5.34
N ALA A 59 -6.62 3.18 4.31
CA ALA A 59 -7.32 3.60 3.09
C ALA A 59 -7.58 2.44 2.11
N GLY A 60 -7.17 1.22 2.43
CA GLY A 60 -7.46 0.00 1.69
C GLY A 60 -8.90 -0.47 1.87
N GLU A 61 -9.40 -1.23 0.89
CA GLU A 61 -10.80 -1.65 0.89
C GLU A 61 -11.13 -2.61 2.03
N LEU A 62 -10.21 -3.52 2.39
CA LEU A 62 -10.42 -4.45 3.51
C LEU A 62 -10.53 -3.70 4.84
N TYR A 63 -9.60 -2.81 5.13
CA TYR A 63 -9.62 -2.03 6.37
C TYR A 63 -10.90 -1.19 6.47
N GLN A 64 -11.28 -0.52 5.39
CA GLN A 64 -12.51 0.27 5.32
C GLN A 64 -13.78 -0.61 5.47
N ALA A 65 -13.74 -1.85 4.98
CA ALA A 65 -14.84 -2.80 5.17
C ALA A 65 -14.98 -3.21 6.64
N LEU A 66 -13.86 -3.45 7.34
CA LEU A 66 -13.86 -3.74 8.77
C LEU A 66 -14.39 -2.56 9.59
N LEU A 67 -13.92 -1.33 9.32
CA LEU A 67 -14.39 -0.12 10.01
C LEU A 67 -15.91 0.09 9.93
N ARG A 68 -16.52 -0.23 8.80
CA ARG A 68 -17.98 -0.08 8.64
C ARG A 68 -18.80 -1.30 9.07
N GLY A 69 -18.16 -2.33 9.62
CA GLY A 69 -18.84 -3.55 10.03
C GLY A 69 -19.46 -4.33 8.85
N ALA A 70 -18.73 -4.46 7.75
CA ALA A 70 -19.22 -5.19 6.57
C ALA A 70 -19.54 -6.65 6.89
N PRO A 71 -20.52 -7.27 6.22
CA PRO A 71 -20.87 -8.67 6.43
C PRO A 71 -19.71 -9.61 6.11
N ASP A 72 -19.63 -10.76 6.80
CA ASP A 72 -18.58 -11.77 6.63
C ASP A 72 -18.41 -12.23 5.19
N ALA A 73 -19.48 -12.37 4.44
CA ALA A 73 -19.43 -12.72 3.01
C ALA A 73 -18.69 -11.68 2.16
N GLU A 74 -18.84 -10.40 2.48
CA GLU A 74 -18.09 -9.32 1.82
C GLU A 74 -16.62 -9.36 2.24
N ILE A 75 -16.35 -9.51 3.53
CA ILE A 75 -14.98 -9.63 4.06
C ILE A 75 -14.26 -10.81 3.41
N ALA A 76 -14.90 -11.99 3.34
CA ALA A 76 -14.34 -13.18 2.70
C ALA A 76 -13.98 -12.93 1.23
N ARG A 77 -14.87 -12.28 0.47
CA ARG A 77 -14.62 -11.92 -0.93
C ARG A 77 -13.41 -10.98 -1.06
N LEU A 78 -13.28 -9.99 -0.16
CA LEU A 78 -12.17 -9.05 -0.17
C LEU A 78 -10.85 -9.73 0.20
N VAL A 79 -10.82 -10.55 1.24
CA VAL A 79 -9.61 -11.28 1.65
C VAL A 79 -9.13 -12.21 0.53
N ASN A 80 -10.05 -12.90 -0.16
CA ASN A 80 -9.69 -13.78 -1.27
C ASN A 80 -9.11 -13.03 -2.48
N PHE A 81 -9.44 -11.75 -2.65
CA PHE A 81 -8.90 -10.92 -3.73
C PHE A 81 -7.40 -10.63 -3.55
N TYR A 82 -6.92 -10.51 -2.32
CA TYR A 82 -5.51 -10.20 -2.01
C TYR A 82 -4.64 -11.44 -1.91
N ASP A 83 -3.38 -11.32 -2.27
CA ASP A 83 -2.38 -12.38 -2.11
C ASP A 83 -1.87 -12.43 -0.67
N TYR A 84 -1.75 -11.27 -0.02
CA TYR A 84 -1.47 -11.17 1.41
C TYR A 84 -2.10 -9.91 2.02
N LEU A 85 -2.19 -9.89 3.36
CA LEU A 85 -2.80 -8.82 4.12
C LEU A 85 -1.75 -7.99 4.84
N GLU A 86 -2.12 -6.78 5.20
CA GLU A 86 -1.23 -5.81 5.86
C GLU A 86 -1.83 -5.32 7.16
N ILE A 87 -0.96 -5.15 8.15
CA ILE A 87 -1.21 -4.39 9.38
C ILE A 87 -0.11 -3.35 9.57
N GLN A 88 -0.42 -2.27 10.26
CA GLN A 88 0.50 -1.16 10.52
C GLN A 88 0.55 -0.82 12.01
N PRO A 89 1.63 -0.14 12.50
CA PRO A 89 1.68 0.39 13.86
C PRO A 89 0.45 1.21 14.21
N LEU A 90 -0.02 1.11 15.46
CA LEU A 90 -1.23 1.81 15.90
C LEU A 90 -1.14 3.32 15.71
N GLY A 91 0.05 3.89 15.94
CA GLY A 91 0.31 5.32 15.77
C GLY A 91 0.05 5.83 14.35
N ASN A 92 0.17 4.98 13.32
CA ASN A 92 -0.11 5.37 11.94
C ASN A 92 -1.60 5.73 11.75
N ASN A 93 -2.49 5.13 12.53
CA ASN A 93 -3.93 5.29 12.46
C ASN A 93 -4.52 6.11 13.63
N SER A 94 -3.67 6.69 14.49
CA SER A 94 -4.10 7.47 15.66
C SER A 94 -4.95 8.70 15.33
N PHE A 95 -4.88 9.21 14.10
CA PHE A 95 -5.74 10.29 13.62
C PHE A 95 -7.23 9.91 13.70
N MET A 96 -7.59 8.63 13.61
CA MET A 96 -8.98 8.16 13.72
C MET A 96 -9.56 8.42 15.10
N LEU A 97 -8.72 8.48 16.15
CA LEU A 97 -9.15 8.77 17.52
C LEU A 97 -9.62 10.22 17.69
N ARG A 98 -9.16 11.12 16.81
CA ARG A 98 -9.51 12.55 16.81
C ARG A 98 -10.69 12.87 15.88
N ASP A 99 -11.04 11.94 14.97
CA ASP A 99 -12.18 12.13 14.07
C ASP A 99 -13.48 11.74 14.76
N GLU A 100 -14.34 12.72 15.03
CA GLU A 100 -15.64 12.50 15.67
C GLU A 100 -16.54 11.53 14.90
N LYS A 101 -16.36 11.42 13.58
CA LYS A 101 -17.12 10.54 12.69
C LYS A 101 -16.55 9.13 12.63
N SER A 102 -15.36 8.91 13.15
CA SER A 102 -14.72 7.59 13.19
C SER A 102 -15.49 6.66 14.12
N THR A 103 -15.55 5.38 13.76
CA THR A 103 -16.03 4.31 14.64
C THR A 103 -14.99 3.92 15.69
N VAL A 104 -13.72 4.24 15.44
CA VAL A 104 -12.58 4.00 16.35
C VAL A 104 -12.60 5.06 17.45
N LYS A 105 -12.63 4.65 18.71
CA LYS A 105 -12.69 5.53 19.88
C LYS A 105 -11.53 5.34 20.86
N SER A 106 -10.80 4.23 20.75
CA SER A 106 -9.68 3.88 21.61
C SER A 106 -8.57 3.18 20.86
N GLU A 107 -7.38 3.10 21.45
CA GLU A 107 -6.29 2.27 20.90
C GLU A 107 -6.68 0.79 20.86
N ASP A 108 -7.50 0.33 21.81
CA ASP A 108 -8.00 -1.04 21.80
C ASP A 108 -8.81 -1.35 20.54
N ASP A 109 -9.58 -0.40 20.02
CA ASP A 109 -10.29 -0.58 18.74
C ASP A 109 -9.30 -0.78 17.56
N LEU A 110 -8.18 -0.05 17.55
CA LEU A 110 -7.13 -0.23 16.54
C LEU A 110 -6.44 -1.59 16.69
N ILE A 111 -6.18 -2.03 17.93
CA ILE A 111 -5.63 -3.35 18.23
C ILE A 111 -6.58 -4.44 17.73
N GLU A 112 -7.87 -4.33 18.00
CA GLU A 112 -8.87 -5.31 17.57
C GLU A 112 -8.98 -5.41 16.04
N ILE A 113 -8.88 -4.29 15.32
CA ILE A 113 -8.84 -4.32 13.84
C ILE A 113 -7.60 -5.07 13.34
N ASN A 114 -6.42 -4.78 13.89
CA ASN A 114 -5.20 -5.49 13.51
C ASN A 114 -5.27 -6.99 13.84
N LYS A 115 -5.77 -7.35 15.03
CA LYS A 115 -6.02 -8.76 15.42
C LYS A 115 -7.00 -9.43 14.45
N ARG A 116 -8.08 -8.74 14.08
CA ARG A 116 -9.06 -9.26 13.12
C ARG A 116 -8.44 -9.54 11.76
N ILE A 117 -7.55 -8.68 11.27
CA ILE A 117 -6.81 -8.91 10.03
C ILE A 117 -5.90 -10.13 10.14
N VAL A 118 -5.22 -10.31 11.29
CA VAL A 118 -4.39 -11.51 11.56
C VAL A 118 -5.24 -12.78 11.58
N GLU A 119 -6.39 -12.77 12.24
CA GLU A 119 -7.34 -13.89 12.25
C GLU A 119 -7.85 -14.26 10.85
N LEU A 120 -8.21 -13.24 10.05
CA LEU A 120 -8.59 -13.43 8.65
C LEU A 120 -7.46 -14.05 7.84
N GLY A 121 -6.21 -13.63 8.07
CA GLY A 121 -5.05 -14.27 7.47
C GLY A 121 -4.98 -15.77 7.77
N MET A 122 -5.15 -16.15 9.03
CA MET A 122 -5.19 -17.55 9.45
C MET A 122 -6.37 -18.30 8.82
N GLN A 123 -7.58 -17.72 8.91
CA GLN A 123 -8.81 -18.33 8.40
C GLN A 123 -8.76 -18.59 6.89
N PHE A 124 -8.18 -17.69 6.11
CA PHE A 124 -8.13 -17.77 4.65
C PHE A 124 -6.76 -18.20 4.11
N ASN A 125 -5.86 -18.67 4.98
CA ASN A 125 -4.50 -19.08 4.62
C ASN A 125 -3.74 -18.00 3.81
N LYS A 126 -3.83 -16.75 4.27
CA LYS A 126 -3.11 -15.60 3.72
C LYS A 126 -2.00 -15.17 4.66
N LEU A 127 -0.83 -14.85 4.14
CA LEU A 127 0.21 -14.20 4.93
C LEU A 127 -0.30 -12.83 5.41
N VAL A 128 0.09 -12.47 6.63
CA VAL A 128 -0.11 -11.11 7.16
C VAL A 128 1.26 -10.50 7.39
N CYS A 129 1.48 -9.31 6.87
CA CYS A 129 2.75 -8.60 6.96
C CYS A 129 2.56 -7.29 7.71
N ALA A 130 3.41 -7.03 8.69
CA ALA A 130 3.51 -5.74 9.35
C ALA A 130 4.41 -4.80 8.54
N THR A 131 3.90 -3.62 8.18
CA THR A 131 4.67 -2.59 7.47
C THR A 131 4.69 -1.28 8.24
N CYS A 132 5.78 -0.53 8.13
CA CYS A 132 6.00 0.70 8.88
C CYS A 132 5.36 1.94 8.23
N ASP A 133 5.13 1.91 6.92
CA ASP A 133 4.65 3.07 6.14
C ASP A 133 5.54 4.31 6.29
N VAL A 134 6.83 4.15 6.04
CA VAL A 134 7.87 5.16 6.27
C VAL A 134 7.69 6.38 5.36
N HIS A 135 7.59 7.56 5.94
CA HIS A 135 7.56 8.84 5.25
C HIS A 135 8.76 9.74 5.57
N PHE A 136 9.49 9.46 6.65
CA PHE A 136 10.72 10.16 7.03
C PHE A 136 11.64 9.23 7.81
N LEU A 137 12.93 9.61 7.91
CA LEU A 137 13.97 8.71 8.43
C LEU A 137 13.95 8.64 9.96
N ASN A 138 14.08 9.77 10.65
CA ASN A 138 14.16 9.83 12.10
C ASN A 138 12.91 10.49 12.70
N PRO A 139 12.55 10.22 13.96
CA PRO A 139 11.37 10.82 14.59
C PRO A 139 11.31 12.34 14.49
N GLN A 140 12.46 13.03 14.62
CA GLN A 140 12.55 14.49 14.54
C GLN A 140 12.35 15.04 13.12
N ASP A 141 12.44 14.23 12.08
CA ASP A 141 12.29 14.66 10.70
C ASP A 141 10.82 14.90 10.32
N GLU A 142 9.88 14.59 11.22
CA GLU A 142 8.44 14.87 11.05
C GLU A 142 8.18 16.35 10.73
N VAL A 143 9.05 17.25 11.23
CA VAL A 143 8.92 18.68 10.97
C VAL A 143 8.96 19.03 9.47
N TYR A 144 9.75 18.30 8.68
CA TYR A 144 9.83 18.52 7.23
C TYR A 144 8.53 18.10 6.54
N ARG A 145 7.95 16.98 6.96
CA ARG A 145 6.64 16.53 6.45
C ARG A 145 5.55 17.53 6.82
N ARG A 146 5.55 18.02 8.05
CA ARG A 146 4.63 19.07 8.54
C ARG A 146 4.66 20.30 7.66
N ILE A 147 5.86 20.82 7.35
CA ILE A 147 6.04 21.99 6.48
C ILE A 147 5.48 21.73 5.08
N ILE A 148 5.78 20.59 4.50
CA ILE A 148 5.30 20.22 3.16
C ILE A 148 3.76 20.11 3.15
N MET A 149 3.17 19.44 4.13
CA MET A 149 1.72 19.29 4.24
C MET A 149 1.02 20.63 4.45
N ALA A 150 1.56 21.48 5.31
CA ALA A 150 1.05 22.84 5.52
C ALA A 150 1.07 23.64 4.21
N GLY A 151 2.18 23.57 3.46
CA GLY A 151 2.31 24.21 2.14
C GLY A 151 1.32 23.68 1.10
N GLN A 152 0.86 22.44 1.23
CA GLN A 152 -0.17 21.84 0.39
C GLN A 152 -1.61 22.12 0.88
N GLY A 153 -1.77 22.84 2.00
CA GLY A 153 -3.06 23.23 2.55
C GLY A 153 -3.77 22.16 3.39
N PHE A 154 -3.06 21.15 3.89
CA PHE A 154 -3.60 20.18 4.84
C PHE A 154 -3.86 20.86 6.19
N LYS A 155 -5.08 20.74 6.72
CA LYS A 155 -5.49 21.40 7.96
C LYS A 155 -4.95 20.75 9.22
N ASP A 156 -4.61 19.46 9.13
CA ASP A 156 -4.09 18.58 10.17
C ASP A 156 -2.57 18.41 10.09
N SER A 157 -1.87 19.32 9.42
CA SER A 157 -0.43 19.27 9.23
C SER A 157 0.37 19.22 10.53
N ASP A 158 -0.16 19.81 11.62
CA ASP A 158 0.48 19.82 12.94
C ASP A 158 0.32 18.52 13.72
N ASP A 159 -0.60 17.63 13.31
CA ASP A 159 -0.89 16.34 13.94
C ASP A 159 -0.22 15.18 13.17
N GLN A 160 1.10 15.17 13.16
CA GLN A 160 1.85 14.16 12.41
C GLN A 160 1.76 12.77 13.04
N ALA A 161 1.46 11.76 12.21
CA ALA A 161 1.62 10.36 12.58
C ALA A 161 3.12 10.00 12.66
N PRO A 162 3.52 9.05 13.53
CA PRO A 162 4.92 8.67 13.74
C PRO A 162 5.45 7.76 12.62
N LEU A 163 5.52 8.27 11.39
CA LEU A 163 5.85 7.53 10.16
C LEU A 163 7.36 7.49 9.89
N TYR A 164 8.16 7.34 10.92
CA TYR A 164 9.62 7.21 10.80
C TYR A 164 10.04 5.76 10.53
N LEU A 165 11.27 5.59 10.04
CA LEU A 165 11.84 4.26 9.81
C LEU A 165 12.14 3.57 11.15
N ARG A 166 11.43 2.49 11.44
CA ARG A 166 11.64 1.68 12.64
C ARG A 166 12.58 0.52 12.38
N THR A 167 13.42 0.22 13.36
CA THR A 167 14.21 -1.02 13.40
C THR A 167 13.30 -2.25 13.59
N THR A 168 13.89 -3.44 13.42
CA THR A 168 13.15 -4.69 13.68
C THR A 168 12.66 -4.78 15.13
N GLU A 169 13.50 -4.36 16.09
CA GLU A 169 13.17 -4.36 17.51
C GLU A 169 12.01 -3.41 17.82
N GLU A 170 12.02 -2.22 17.24
CA GLU A 170 10.94 -1.25 17.37
C GLU A 170 9.64 -1.79 16.77
N MET A 171 9.70 -2.40 15.58
CA MET A 171 8.53 -3.03 14.97
C MET A 171 7.99 -4.19 15.81
N LEU A 172 8.83 -5.04 16.36
CA LEU A 172 8.41 -6.11 17.27
C LEU A 172 7.71 -5.56 18.52
N LYS A 173 8.18 -4.43 19.05
CA LYS A 173 7.55 -3.73 20.17
C LYS A 173 6.17 -3.18 19.81
N GLU A 174 6.03 -2.57 18.63
CA GLU A 174 4.75 -2.03 18.13
C GLU A 174 3.65 -3.11 18.08
N PHE A 175 4.01 -4.35 17.75
CA PHE A 175 3.08 -5.48 17.62
C PHE A 175 3.09 -6.44 18.81
N SER A 176 3.66 -6.05 19.96
CA SER A 176 3.78 -6.89 21.17
C SER A 176 2.42 -7.39 21.69
N TYR A 177 1.34 -6.67 21.43
CA TYR A 177 -0.03 -7.06 21.80
C TYR A 177 -0.54 -8.33 21.07
N LEU A 178 0.15 -8.79 20.02
CA LEU A 178 -0.13 -10.06 19.35
C LEU A 178 0.54 -11.27 20.03
N GLY A 179 1.39 -11.02 21.04
CA GLY A 179 2.29 -12.01 21.62
C GLY A 179 3.56 -12.22 20.82
N PRO A 180 4.64 -12.74 21.44
CA PRO A 180 5.99 -12.75 20.82
C PRO A 180 6.06 -13.53 19.52
N ASP A 181 5.45 -14.70 19.47
CA ASP A 181 5.52 -15.57 18.28
C ASP A 181 4.79 -14.96 17.08
N LYS A 182 3.58 -14.41 17.30
CA LYS A 182 2.79 -13.79 16.23
C LYS A 182 3.38 -12.46 15.80
N ALA A 183 3.90 -11.65 16.71
CA ALA A 183 4.63 -10.44 16.39
C ALA A 183 5.85 -10.74 15.51
N HIS A 184 6.65 -11.75 15.87
CA HIS A 184 7.80 -12.18 15.04
C HIS A 184 7.34 -12.72 13.68
N GLU A 185 6.25 -13.46 13.63
CA GLU A 185 5.69 -13.98 12.36
C GLU A 185 5.37 -12.85 11.40
N VAL A 186 4.59 -11.84 11.83
CA VAL A 186 4.12 -10.76 10.94
C VAL A 186 5.21 -9.74 10.60
N VAL A 187 6.14 -9.48 11.53
CA VAL A 187 7.20 -8.49 11.35
C VAL A 187 8.41 -9.06 10.57
N VAL A 188 8.83 -10.29 10.86
CA VAL A 188 10.07 -10.85 10.34
C VAL A 188 9.81 -11.99 9.35
N THR A 189 9.10 -13.03 9.80
CA THR A 189 8.97 -14.26 9.00
C THR A 189 8.20 -14.01 7.71
N ASN A 190 7.03 -13.38 7.80
CA ASN A 190 6.17 -13.17 6.63
C ASN A 190 6.72 -12.10 5.68
N THR A 191 7.40 -11.07 6.18
CA THR A 191 8.08 -10.09 5.33
C THR A 191 9.14 -10.75 4.46
N ARG A 192 9.95 -11.66 5.03
CA ARG A 192 10.95 -12.44 4.28
C ARG A 192 10.29 -13.36 3.26
N LYS A 193 9.26 -14.11 3.65
CA LYS A 193 8.52 -14.99 2.72
C LYS A 193 7.99 -14.22 1.52
N ILE A 194 7.45 -13.02 1.73
CA ILE A 194 6.93 -12.18 0.64
C ILE A 194 8.07 -11.67 -0.24
N ALA A 195 9.19 -11.25 0.34
CA ALA A 195 10.37 -10.84 -0.42
C ALA A 195 10.93 -12.00 -1.27
N ASP A 196 10.97 -13.21 -0.71
CA ASP A 196 11.45 -14.43 -1.39
C ASP A 196 10.53 -14.87 -2.55
N MET A 197 9.28 -14.40 -2.60
CA MET A 197 8.40 -14.61 -3.76
C MET A 197 8.82 -13.78 -4.98
N CYS A 198 9.63 -12.75 -4.80
CA CYS A 198 10.02 -11.82 -5.84
C CYS A 198 11.38 -12.24 -6.44
N GLU A 199 11.42 -12.34 -7.75
CA GLU A 199 12.67 -12.57 -8.49
C GLU A 199 13.48 -11.26 -8.57
N LYS A 200 14.78 -11.41 -8.86
CA LYS A 200 15.62 -10.24 -9.16
C LYS A 200 15.28 -9.73 -10.55
N ILE A 201 14.65 -8.57 -10.62
CA ILE A 201 14.26 -7.90 -11.87
C ILE A 201 14.90 -6.52 -11.97
N ALA A 202 15.07 -6.01 -13.18
CA ALA A 202 15.48 -4.64 -13.45
C ALA A 202 14.26 -3.79 -13.82
N PRO A 203 13.90 -2.75 -13.02
CA PRO A 203 12.76 -1.89 -13.32
C PRO A 203 12.92 -1.14 -14.64
N VAL A 204 14.14 -0.75 -14.98
CA VAL A 204 14.50 -0.01 -16.19
C VAL A 204 15.42 -0.85 -17.05
N ARG A 205 15.21 -0.86 -18.38
CA ARG A 205 16.11 -1.52 -19.32
C ARG A 205 17.52 -0.93 -19.22
N PRO A 206 18.57 -1.76 -19.32
CA PRO A 206 19.94 -1.26 -19.34
C PRO A 206 20.23 -0.40 -20.58
N ASP A 207 19.58 -0.69 -21.71
CA ASP A 207 19.79 0.00 -22.96
C ASP A 207 18.95 1.27 -23.05
N LYS A 208 19.56 2.31 -23.61
CA LYS A 208 18.83 3.54 -23.95
C LYS A 208 17.93 3.27 -25.16
N CYS A 209 16.68 3.70 -25.08
CA CYS A 209 15.71 3.57 -26.16
C CYS A 209 15.23 4.97 -26.60
N PRO A 210 16.08 5.80 -27.24
CA PRO A 210 15.63 7.09 -27.75
C PRO A 210 14.54 6.86 -28.82
N PRO A 211 13.54 7.76 -28.88
CA PRO A 211 12.54 7.67 -29.93
C PRO A 211 13.23 7.80 -31.31
N VAL A 212 12.85 6.92 -32.23
CA VAL A 212 13.31 6.99 -33.63
C VAL A 212 12.19 7.65 -34.43
N ILE A 213 12.47 8.85 -34.93
CA ILE A 213 11.57 9.60 -35.82
C ILE A 213 12.23 9.59 -37.21
N GLU A 214 11.55 9.00 -38.17
CA GLU A 214 12.05 8.92 -39.53
C GLU A 214 12.37 10.32 -40.08
N ASP A 215 13.53 10.47 -40.72
CA ASP A 215 14.03 11.72 -41.29
C ASP A 215 14.11 12.92 -40.31
N SER A 216 14.20 12.66 -39.00
CA SER A 216 14.28 13.73 -37.98
C SER A 216 15.51 14.61 -38.12
N ASP A 217 16.66 14.05 -38.57
CA ASP A 217 17.90 14.74 -38.85
C ASP A 217 17.75 15.70 -40.05
N LYS A 218 17.13 15.25 -41.13
CA LYS A 218 16.83 16.08 -42.32
C LYS A 218 15.82 17.18 -42.02
N THR A 219 14.79 16.82 -41.19
CA THR A 219 13.78 17.79 -40.76
C THR A 219 14.39 18.87 -39.88
N LEU A 220 15.22 18.49 -38.91
CA LEU A 220 15.92 19.43 -38.03
C LEU A 220 16.85 20.36 -38.88
N THR A 221 17.61 19.81 -39.80
CA THR A 221 18.50 20.60 -40.69
C THR A 221 17.75 21.64 -41.52
N LYS A 222 16.50 21.33 -41.94
CA LYS A 222 15.66 22.31 -42.67
C LYS A 222 15.09 23.41 -41.80
N ILE A 223 14.90 23.13 -40.47
CA ILE A 223 14.36 24.09 -39.52
C ILE A 223 15.45 25.06 -39.07
N CYS A 224 16.69 24.59 -38.90
CA CYS A 224 17.85 25.42 -38.54
C CYS A 224 18.43 26.16 -39.77
#